data_329fe7595ac7c78e7f7b642ba34b2aec
#
_entry.id   329fe7595ac7c78e7f7b642ba34b2aec
#
_cell.length_a   1.000
_cell.length_b   1.000
_cell.length_c   1.000
_cell.angle_alpha   90.00
_cell.angle_beta   90.00
_cell.angle_gamma   90.00
#
_symmetry.space_group_name_H-M   'P 1'
#
loop_
_entity.id
_entity.type
_entity.pdbx_description
1 polymer ?
#
loop_
_entity_poly.entity_id
_entity_poly.type
_entity_poly.pdbx_seq_one_letter_code
_entity_poly.pdbx_strand_id
1 'polypeptide(L)'
;ILPVPLGMTATSTGSISPPTLVQAKPLAMPTESVREMIAVARALNCPVHISHLKAMGRDNWGKKIPQVLTLLEQAQNEGLRVDCDVYPYTAGSTQLLHILPPDYLTGGMEAVVERLRDQSVRRELAERIESGVGFDDIAKLAGWDGIYLTSLHCPEDHPYQGHNLMEIAALMGQDPLSSCCELLAREHGQITMIDFMASEEDICAILRSPLSCVISDATYPTEGQLHPRVCGNVTHLLEHFVREKKALSWEQAVHKLTGRPAQVLGLTGKGRLEAGCDADVCMFAPEVLHERATYTEPQQTSQGMSLVLVAGEIALENGKPTGICAGRAVRR
;
A
#
# COMPACT_ATOMS: atom_id res chain seq x y z
N ILE A 1 -1.63 -3.06 -17.10
CA ILE A 1 -2.78 -2.35 -16.49
C ILE A 1 -2.17 -1.35 -15.54
N LEU A 2 -2.19 -0.07 -15.90
CA LEU A 2 -1.84 1.00 -14.97
C LEU A 2 -2.99 1.12 -13.94
N PRO A 3 -2.72 1.09 -12.63
CA PRO A 3 -3.76 1.30 -11.63
C PRO A 3 -4.25 2.75 -11.72
N VAL A 4 -5.56 2.93 -11.79
CA VAL A 4 -6.19 4.26 -11.71
C VAL A 4 -6.25 4.68 -10.25
N PRO A 5 -5.80 5.88 -9.85
CA PRO A 5 -5.93 6.34 -8.47
C PRO A 5 -7.40 6.55 -8.12
N LEU A 6 -7.89 5.88 -7.08
CA LEU A 6 -9.21 6.11 -6.49
C LEU A 6 -9.15 7.30 -5.53
N GLY A 7 -9.26 8.50 -6.08
CA GLY A 7 -9.62 9.69 -5.31
C GLY A 7 -11.15 9.84 -5.31
N MET A 8 -11.81 9.64 -4.20
CA MET A 8 -13.24 9.91 -4.05
C MET A 8 -13.47 11.09 -3.11
N THR A 9 -13.93 12.21 -3.67
CA THR A 9 -14.59 13.28 -2.93
C THR A 9 -16.09 13.04 -2.95
N ALA A 10 -16.71 13.01 -1.77
CA ALA A 10 -18.16 12.89 -1.64
C ALA A 10 -18.84 14.25 -1.92
N THR A 11 -19.77 14.29 -2.86
CA THR A 11 -20.76 15.38 -3.00
C THR A 11 -22.15 14.82 -2.81
N SER A 12 -22.90 15.47 -1.92
CA SER A 12 -24.27 15.13 -1.55
C SER A 12 -25.28 15.55 -2.61
N THR A 13 -26.04 14.62 -3.20
CA THR A 13 -27.40 14.86 -3.73
C THR A 13 -28.18 13.55 -3.66
N GLY A 14 -29.37 13.62 -3.05
CA GLY A 14 -30.17 12.46 -2.67
C GLY A 14 -30.70 11.64 -3.86
N SER A 15 -30.17 10.46 -3.98
CA SER A 15 -30.78 9.26 -4.56
C SER A 15 -30.27 8.08 -3.72
N ILE A 16 -31.10 7.04 -3.55
CA ILE A 16 -30.69 5.82 -2.84
C ILE A 16 -29.55 5.20 -3.64
N SER A 17 -28.33 5.57 -3.30
CA SER A 17 -27.13 5.00 -3.89
C SER A 17 -26.92 3.58 -3.37
N PRO A 18 -26.38 2.65 -4.14
CA PRO A 18 -25.94 1.35 -3.62
C PRO A 18 -25.00 1.57 -2.44
N PRO A 19 -24.96 0.64 -1.47
CA PRO A 19 -24.22 0.85 -0.21
C PRO A 19 -22.77 1.23 -0.51
N THR A 20 -22.38 2.38 0.03
CA THR A 20 -21.00 2.89 -0.08
C THR A 20 -20.06 1.93 0.60
N LEU A 21 -19.01 1.51 -0.10
CA LEU A 21 -17.95 0.70 0.49
C LEU A 21 -17.19 1.57 1.52
N VAL A 22 -17.26 1.19 2.78
CA VAL A 22 -16.46 1.84 3.84
C VAL A 22 -15.05 1.25 3.81
N GLN A 23 -14.07 2.10 3.59
CA GLN A 23 -12.66 1.74 3.60
C GLN A 23 -12.03 2.16 4.92
N ALA A 24 -11.41 1.21 5.62
CA ALA A 24 -10.63 1.46 6.82
C ALA A 24 -9.15 1.19 6.60
N LYS A 25 -8.30 2.03 7.17
CA LYS A 25 -6.86 1.80 7.23
C LYS A 25 -6.55 1.02 8.50
N PRO A 26 -5.95 -0.19 8.43
CA PRO A 26 -5.47 -0.87 9.62
C PRO A 26 -4.24 -0.15 10.15
N LEU A 27 -4.27 0.14 11.44
CA LEU A 27 -3.17 0.67 12.22
C LEU A 27 -2.28 -0.46 12.77
N ALA A 28 -1.26 -0.16 13.56
CA ALA A 28 -0.36 -1.16 14.16
C ALA A 28 -1.08 -2.21 15.03
N MET A 29 -2.33 -1.92 15.45
CA MET A 29 -3.21 -2.86 16.17
C MET A 29 -4.36 -3.36 15.27
N PRO A 30 -4.08 -4.15 14.22
CA PRO A 30 -5.08 -4.49 13.21
C PRO A 30 -6.29 -5.23 13.78
N THR A 31 -6.13 -5.96 14.90
CA THR A 31 -7.22 -6.73 15.51
C THR A 31 -8.33 -5.85 16.05
N GLU A 32 -7.99 -4.76 16.75
CA GLU A 32 -8.94 -3.81 17.31
C GLU A 32 -9.62 -3.00 16.23
N SER A 33 -8.85 -2.45 15.29
CA SER A 33 -9.36 -1.67 14.16
C SER A 33 -10.30 -2.50 13.29
N VAL A 34 -9.97 -3.78 13.04
CA VAL A 34 -10.84 -4.67 12.28
C VAL A 34 -12.12 -5.01 13.06
N ARG A 35 -12.06 -5.21 14.38
CA ARG A 35 -13.26 -5.39 15.22
C ARG A 35 -14.20 -4.18 15.16
N GLU A 36 -13.64 -2.97 15.23
CA GLU A 36 -14.40 -1.73 15.07
C GLU A 36 -15.11 -1.67 13.73
N MET A 37 -14.38 -1.97 12.63
CA MET A 37 -14.97 -1.96 11.29
C MET A 37 -16.04 -3.05 11.10
N ILE A 38 -15.87 -4.23 11.68
CA ILE A 38 -16.91 -5.27 11.69
C ILE A 38 -18.13 -4.80 12.47
N ALA A 39 -17.94 -4.09 13.58
CA ALA A 39 -19.07 -3.51 14.34
C ALA A 39 -19.82 -2.46 13.50
N VAL A 40 -19.12 -1.63 12.72
CA VAL A 40 -19.73 -0.69 11.76
C VAL A 40 -20.51 -1.45 10.69
N ALA A 41 -19.91 -2.49 10.07
CA ALA A 41 -20.59 -3.32 9.07
C ALA A 41 -21.89 -3.91 9.62
N ARG A 42 -21.86 -4.39 10.87
CA ARG A 42 -23.04 -4.97 11.56
C ARG A 42 -24.10 -3.91 11.88
N ALA A 43 -23.71 -2.76 12.41
CA ALA A 43 -24.64 -1.70 12.81
C ALA A 43 -25.34 -1.06 11.61
N LEU A 44 -24.62 -0.87 10.49
CA LEU A 44 -25.12 -0.18 9.30
C LEU A 44 -25.55 -1.11 8.16
N ASN A 45 -25.37 -2.42 8.32
CA ASN A 45 -25.61 -3.43 7.28
C ASN A 45 -24.96 -3.04 5.94
N CYS A 46 -23.74 -2.51 5.98
CA CYS A 46 -23.00 -2.06 4.82
C CYS A 46 -21.76 -2.96 4.56
N PRO A 47 -21.30 -3.06 3.30
CA PRO A 47 -20.03 -3.73 3.01
C PRO A 47 -18.85 -2.97 3.61
N VAL A 48 -17.89 -3.71 4.13
CA VAL A 48 -16.61 -3.16 4.63
C VAL A 48 -15.46 -3.84 3.92
N HIS A 49 -14.53 -3.04 3.42
CA HIS A 49 -13.29 -3.50 2.81
C HIS A 49 -12.08 -2.97 3.58
N ILE A 50 -11.24 -3.88 4.07
CA ILE A 50 -10.02 -3.54 4.80
C ILE A 50 -8.88 -3.40 3.79
N SER A 51 -8.44 -2.18 3.53
CA SER A 51 -7.41 -1.90 2.55
C SER A 51 -6.00 -2.16 3.09
N HIS A 52 -5.10 -2.66 2.21
CA HIS A 52 -3.68 -2.95 2.46
C HIS A 52 -3.42 -3.62 3.82
N LEU A 53 -4.17 -4.71 4.11
CA LEU A 53 -4.08 -5.44 5.37
C LEU A 53 -2.63 -5.87 5.65
N LYS A 54 -2.12 -5.51 6.83
CA LYS A 54 -0.80 -5.90 7.31
C LYS A 54 -0.74 -5.87 8.84
N ALA A 55 0.18 -6.61 9.42
CA ALA A 55 0.59 -6.47 10.81
C ALA A 55 1.96 -5.80 10.85
N MET A 56 1.97 -4.56 11.32
CA MET A 56 3.20 -3.77 11.40
C MET A 56 4.00 -4.12 12.66
N GLY A 57 5.32 -4.24 12.48
CA GLY A 57 6.27 -4.48 13.56
C GLY A 57 6.48 -5.96 13.90
N ARG A 58 7.75 -6.30 14.16
CA ARG A 58 8.22 -7.68 14.35
C ARG A 58 7.49 -8.45 15.44
N ASP A 59 7.07 -7.78 16.51
CA ASP A 59 6.35 -8.39 17.63
C ASP A 59 4.94 -8.88 17.25
N ASN A 60 4.38 -8.35 16.17
CA ASN A 60 3.05 -8.67 15.67
C ASN A 60 3.05 -9.76 14.57
N TRP A 61 4.21 -10.00 13.93
CA TRP A 61 4.33 -10.92 12.80
C TRP A 61 3.97 -12.36 13.19
N GLY A 62 3.26 -13.04 12.31
CA GLY A 62 2.75 -14.40 12.52
C GLY A 62 1.67 -14.54 13.59
N LYS A 63 1.35 -13.47 14.33
CA LYS A 63 0.40 -13.50 15.46
C LYS A 63 -0.91 -12.78 15.14
N LYS A 64 -0.84 -11.55 14.60
CA LYS A 64 -2.01 -10.70 14.41
C LYS A 64 -2.81 -11.06 13.16
N ILE A 65 -2.15 -11.37 12.05
CA ILE A 65 -2.84 -11.71 10.80
C ILE A 65 -3.73 -12.94 10.92
N PRO A 66 -3.30 -14.07 11.52
CA PRO A 66 -4.21 -15.21 11.75
C PRO A 66 -5.47 -14.84 12.55
N GLN A 67 -5.32 -13.99 13.57
CA GLN A 67 -6.46 -13.51 14.37
C GLN A 67 -7.42 -12.65 13.55
N VAL A 68 -6.89 -11.75 12.73
CA VAL A 68 -7.69 -10.88 11.85
C VAL A 68 -8.44 -11.70 10.82
N LEU A 69 -7.78 -12.64 10.15
CA LEU A 69 -8.43 -13.52 9.17
C LEU A 69 -9.56 -14.32 9.80
N THR A 70 -9.36 -14.85 11.01
CA THR A 70 -10.43 -15.53 11.76
C THR A 70 -11.62 -14.60 12.05
N LEU A 71 -11.36 -13.33 12.42
CA LEU A 71 -12.44 -12.34 12.65
C LEU A 71 -13.23 -12.05 11.38
N LEU A 72 -12.55 -11.90 10.24
CA LEU A 72 -13.19 -11.66 8.94
C LEU A 72 -14.04 -12.87 8.51
N GLU A 73 -13.53 -14.09 8.69
CA GLU A 73 -14.25 -15.34 8.39
C GLU A 73 -15.51 -15.48 9.28
N GLN A 74 -15.41 -15.19 10.57
CA GLN A 74 -16.53 -15.20 11.48
C GLN A 74 -17.59 -14.17 11.06
N ALA A 75 -17.18 -12.95 10.75
CA ALA A 75 -18.09 -11.91 10.28
C ALA A 75 -18.80 -12.30 8.96
N GLN A 76 -18.09 -12.94 8.05
CA GLN A 76 -18.68 -13.45 6.82
C GLN A 76 -19.69 -14.59 7.09
N ASN A 77 -19.41 -15.49 8.03
CA ASN A 77 -20.32 -16.54 8.45
C ASN A 77 -21.59 -16.00 9.13
N GLU A 78 -21.51 -14.80 9.72
CA GLU A 78 -22.68 -14.05 10.22
C GLU A 78 -23.50 -13.40 9.10
N GLY A 79 -23.05 -13.48 7.84
CA GLY A 79 -23.71 -12.88 6.67
C GLY A 79 -23.27 -11.45 6.38
N LEU A 80 -22.24 -10.94 7.06
CA LEU A 80 -21.68 -9.62 6.78
C LEU A 80 -20.82 -9.66 5.51
N ARG A 81 -20.83 -8.58 4.74
CA ARG A 81 -19.98 -8.41 3.56
C ARG A 81 -18.69 -7.74 3.98
N VAL A 82 -17.67 -8.55 4.27
CA VAL A 82 -16.35 -8.10 4.70
C VAL A 82 -15.28 -8.72 3.83
N ASP A 83 -14.34 -7.88 3.39
CA ASP A 83 -13.26 -8.24 2.49
C ASP A 83 -11.98 -7.52 2.90
N CYS A 84 -10.85 -7.94 2.33
CA CYS A 84 -9.59 -7.22 2.48
C CYS A 84 -8.78 -7.25 1.18
N ASP A 85 -7.75 -6.41 1.14
CA ASP A 85 -6.74 -6.48 0.10
C ASP A 85 -5.33 -6.44 0.69
N VAL A 86 -4.34 -6.76 -0.14
CA VAL A 86 -2.92 -6.75 0.21
C VAL A 86 -2.08 -6.49 -1.05
N TYR A 87 -0.96 -5.82 -0.89
CA TYR A 87 0.09 -5.77 -1.92
C TYR A 87 1.23 -6.73 -1.56
N PRO A 88 1.91 -7.34 -2.55
CA PRO A 88 2.86 -8.44 -2.31
C PRO A 88 4.28 -7.95 -1.96
N TYR A 89 4.42 -6.96 -1.06
CA TYR A 89 5.72 -6.45 -0.60
C TYR A 89 5.74 -6.25 0.90
N THR A 90 6.89 -6.48 1.51
CA THR A 90 7.08 -6.32 2.96
C THR A 90 7.27 -4.88 3.41
N ALA A 91 7.55 -3.99 2.47
CA ALA A 91 7.68 -2.56 2.75
C ALA A 91 6.43 -1.78 2.33
N GLY A 92 6.12 -0.74 3.08
CA GLY A 92 5.16 0.30 2.73
C GLY A 92 5.84 1.49 2.05
N SER A 93 5.03 2.47 1.63
CA SER A 93 5.50 3.78 1.20
C SER A 93 4.49 4.83 1.59
N THR A 94 4.93 5.84 2.34
CA THR A 94 4.10 6.94 2.82
C THR A 94 4.97 8.19 3.09
N GLN A 95 4.36 9.24 3.65
CA GLN A 95 5.10 10.45 4.02
C GLN A 95 5.82 10.25 5.35
N LEU A 96 7.06 10.76 5.45
CA LEU A 96 7.87 10.69 6.67
C LEU A 96 7.20 11.38 7.88
N LEU A 97 6.32 12.36 7.63
CA LEU A 97 5.52 12.99 8.68
C LEU A 97 4.73 12.00 9.56
N HIS A 98 4.41 10.80 9.04
CA HIS A 98 3.66 9.78 9.79
C HIS A 98 4.44 9.12 10.93
N ILE A 99 5.73 9.40 11.08
CA ILE A 99 6.49 9.02 12.30
C ILE A 99 6.19 9.93 13.50
N LEU A 100 5.59 11.12 13.25
CA LEU A 100 5.25 12.06 14.31
C LEU A 100 3.87 11.72 14.91
N PRO A 101 3.69 11.91 16.24
CA PRO A 101 2.35 11.83 16.83
C PRO A 101 1.39 12.82 16.17
N PRO A 102 0.09 12.47 16.00
CA PRO A 102 -0.87 13.31 15.27
C PRO A 102 -1.05 14.72 15.82
N ASP A 103 -0.90 14.91 17.13
CA ASP A 103 -0.99 16.21 17.80
C ASP A 103 0.14 17.16 17.40
N TYR A 104 1.31 16.62 16.99
CA TYR A 104 2.43 17.43 16.47
C TYR A 104 2.15 17.98 15.06
N LEU A 105 1.19 17.42 14.33
CA LEU A 105 0.82 17.84 12.97
C LEU A 105 -0.25 18.95 12.93
N THR A 106 -0.69 19.43 14.09
CA THR A 106 -1.74 20.46 14.19
C THR A 106 -1.22 21.87 13.90
N GLY A 107 -2.09 22.74 13.36
CA GLY A 107 -1.79 24.17 13.15
C GLY A 107 -1.20 24.50 11.78
N GLY A 108 -1.14 23.53 10.87
CA GLY A 108 -0.57 23.71 9.52
C GLY A 108 0.95 23.52 9.49
N MET A 109 1.52 23.43 8.27
CA MET A 109 2.91 23.00 8.08
C MET A 109 3.93 23.98 8.69
N GLU A 110 3.68 25.29 8.64
CA GLU A 110 4.56 26.29 9.25
C GLU A 110 4.70 26.07 10.77
N ALA A 111 3.59 25.77 11.46
CA ALA A 111 3.61 25.48 12.89
C ALA A 111 4.32 24.14 13.20
N VAL A 112 4.21 23.15 12.31
CA VAL A 112 4.96 21.89 12.42
C VAL A 112 6.46 22.16 12.30
N VAL A 113 6.87 22.90 11.27
CA VAL A 113 8.30 23.27 11.04
C VAL A 113 8.87 24.01 12.23
N GLU A 114 8.13 24.98 12.80
CA GLU A 114 8.55 25.72 13.98
C GLU A 114 8.76 24.80 15.19
N ARG A 115 7.81 23.89 15.46
CA ARG A 115 7.94 22.88 16.52
C ARG A 115 9.17 21.99 16.33
N LEU A 116 9.40 21.51 15.11
CA LEU A 116 10.52 20.62 14.79
C LEU A 116 11.89 21.32 14.92
N ARG A 117 11.94 22.65 14.87
CA ARG A 117 13.16 23.44 15.11
C ARG A 117 13.45 23.66 16.60
N ASP A 118 12.44 23.57 17.46
CA ASP A 118 12.58 23.78 18.89
C ASP A 118 13.19 22.54 19.57
N GLN A 119 14.35 22.70 20.20
CA GLN A 119 15.04 21.60 20.88
C GLN A 119 14.30 21.06 22.11
N SER A 120 13.46 21.88 22.76
CA SER A 120 12.65 21.42 23.90
C SER A 120 11.53 20.50 23.43
N VAL A 121 10.91 20.83 22.29
CA VAL A 121 9.89 20.01 21.62
C VAL A 121 10.49 18.71 21.11
N ARG A 122 11.69 18.73 20.53
CA ARG A 122 12.38 17.49 20.10
C ARG A 122 12.66 16.53 21.27
N ARG A 123 13.00 17.05 22.45
CA ARG A 123 13.19 16.21 23.65
C ARG A 123 11.88 15.56 24.11
N GLU A 124 10.81 16.35 24.16
CA GLU A 124 9.48 15.81 24.47
C GLU A 124 9.03 14.76 23.44
N LEU A 125 9.28 15.02 22.16
CA LEU A 125 8.99 14.08 21.08
C LEU A 125 9.78 12.77 21.22
N ALA A 126 11.06 12.84 21.62
CA ALA A 126 11.88 11.65 21.88
C ALA A 126 11.29 10.79 22.99
N GLU A 127 10.87 11.40 24.10
CA GLU A 127 10.20 10.69 25.21
C GLU A 127 8.86 10.06 24.75
N ARG A 128 8.09 10.75 23.91
CA ARG A 128 6.83 10.24 23.33
C ARG A 128 7.07 9.02 22.45
N ILE A 129 8.06 9.08 21.56
CA ILE A 129 8.45 7.97 20.66
C ILE A 129 8.97 6.79 21.50
N GLU A 130 9.82 7.02 22.48
CA GLU A 130 10.33 5.96 23.36
C GLU A 130 9.19 5.26 24.12
N SER A 131 8.23 6.02 24.64
CA SER A 131 7.07 5.45 25.33
C SER A 131 6.15 4.65 24.42
N GLY A 132 5.99 5.07 23.16
CA GLY A 132 5.09 4.44 22.17
C GLY A 132 3.61 4.49 22.56
N VAL A 133 3.22 5.45 23.40
CA VAL A 133 1.85 5.57 23.92
C VAL A 133 1.01 6.55 23.09
N GLY A 134 -0.15 6.09 22.63
CA GLY A 134 -1.20 6.94 22.05
C GLY A 134 -1.09 7.19 20.55
N PHE A 135 -0.17 6.55 19.83
CA PHE A 135 -0.07 6.60 18.37
C PHE A 135 0.67 5.38 17.82
N ASP A 136 0.55 5.15 16.50
CA ASP A 136 1.31 4.10 15.80
C ASP A 136 2.70 4.61 15.48
N ASP A 137 3.66 4.26 16.31
CA ASP A 137 5.05 4.67 16.16
C ASP A 137 5.74 3.84 15.08
N ILE A 138 5.79 4.37 13.86
CA ILE A 138 6.43 3.71 12.71
C ILE A 138 7.93 3.51 12.97
N ALA A 139 8.59 4.45 13.65
CA ALA A 139 10.01 4.32 13.96
C ALA A 139 10.28 3.14 14.91
N LYS A 140 9.39 2.87 15.87
CA LYS A 140 9.46 1.71 16.74
C LYS A 140 9.09 0.41 16.03
N LEU A 141 8.11 0.45 15.11
CA LEU A 141 7.60 -0.72 14.40
C LEU A 141 8.55 -1.20 13.30
N ALA A 142 9.12 -0.29 12.52
CA ALA A 142 10.06 -0.60 11.43
C ALA A 142 11.52 -0.61 11.91
N GLY A 143 11.86 0.17 12.93
CA GLY A 143 13.22 0.54 13.29
C GLY A 143 13.75 1.67 12.41
N TRP A 144 14.64 2.51 12.95
CA TRP A 144 15.26 3.59 12.19
C TRP A 144 16.06 3.09 10.98
N ASP A 145 16.62 1.88 11.06
CA ASP A 145 17.31 1.16 10.00
C ASP A 145 16.36 0.59 8.92
N GLY A 146 15.08 0.47 9.24
CA GLY A 146 14.04 0.02 8.32
C GLY A 146 13.31 1.14 7.57
N ILE A 147 13.65 2.42 7.78
CA ILE A 147 13.00 3.58 7.17
C ILE A 147 13.99 4.26 6.21
N TYR A 148 13.68 4.21 4.91
CA TYR A 148 14.50 4.77 3.82
C TYR A 148 13.83 6.00 3.23
N LEU A 149 14.58 7.10 3.03
CA LEU A 149 14.05 8.31 2.40
C LEU A 149 14.10 8.18 0.87
N THR A 150 12.99 8.47 0.21
CA THR A 150 12.84 8.22 -1.23
C THR A 150 12.56 9.46 -2.07
N SER A 151 12.14 10.56 -1.46
CA SER A 151 11.89 11.82 -2.15
C SER A 151 12.33 12.98 -1.27
N LEU A 152 13.27 13.76 -1.75
CA LEU A 152 13.82 14.96 -1.11
C LEU A 152 13.90 16.05 -2.18
N HIS A 153 13.39 17.25 -1.90
CA HIS A 153 13.26 18.35 -2.86
C HIS A 153 14.41 19.35 -2.75
N CYS A 154 14.96 19.55 -1.54
CA CYS A 154 16.09 20.44 -1.32
C CYS A 154 17.36 19.82 -1.90
N PRO A 155 18.10 20.49 -2.81
CA PRO A 155 19.30 19.93 -3.45
C PRO A 155 20.39 19.48 -2.45
N GLU A 156 20.52 20.15 -1.33
CA GLU A 156 21.43 19.81 -0.23
C GLU A 156 21.07 18.50 0.48
N ASP A 157 19.81 18.07 0.40
CA ASP A 157 19.31 16.85 1.02
C ASP A 157 19.33 15.64 0.06
N HIS A 158 19.49 15.86 -1.26
CA HIS A 158 19.58 14.78 -2.25
C HIS A 158 20.60 13.68 -1.91
N PRO A 159 21.77 13.96 -1.27
CA PRO A 159 22.70 12.90 -0.87
C PRO A 159 22.12 11.89 0.11
N TYR A 160 21.04 12.21 0.82
CA TYR A 160 20.38 11.31 1.76
C TYR A 160 19.32 10.41 1.10
N GLN A 161 18.96 10.68 -0.15
CA GLN A 161 17.97 9.87 -0.87
C GLN A 161 18.45 8.43 -1.06
N GLY A 162 17.60 7.46 -0.73
CA GLY A 162 17.92 6.03 -0.78
C GLY A 162 18.67 5.50 0.45
N HIS A 163 19.02 6.36 1.42
CA HIS A 163 19.59 5.96 2.70
C HIS A 163 18.53 5.78 3.77
N ASN A 164 18.79 4.90 4.73
CA ASN A 164 17.94 4.77 5.92
C ASN A 164 18.28 5.83 6.97
N LEU A 165 17.38 6.03 7.92
CA LEU A 165 17.53 7.08 8.94
C LEU A 165 18.72 6.86 9.90
N MET A 166 19.20 5.63 10.08
CA MET A 166 20.44 5.37 10.85
C MET A 166 21.68 5.83 10.08
N GLU A 167 21.75 5.54 8.78
CA GLU A 167 22.84 5.98 7.90
C GLU A 167 22.89 7.51 7.80
N ILE A 168 21.69 8.13 7.62
CA ILE A 168 21.56 9.58 7.56
C ILE A 168 22.01 10.24 8.88
N ALA A 169 21.61 9.68 10.01
CA ALA A 169 22.02 10.15 11.34
C ALA A 169 23.55 10.13 11.49
N ALA A 170 24.19 9.06 11.03
CA ALA A 170 25.66 8.97 11.04
C ALA A 170 26.31 10.02 10.13
N LEU A 171 25.76 10.26 8.93
CA LEU A 171 26.24 11.29 8.00
C LEU A 171 26.07 12.71 8.55
N MET A 172 24.96 12.98 9.25
CA MET A 172 24.67 14.28 9.86
C MET A 172 25.36 14.48 11.22
N GLY A 173 25.94 13.41 11.80
CA GLY A 173 26.59 13.47 13.12
C GLY A 173 25.64 13.70 14.29
N GLN A 174 24.39 13.22 14.21
CA GLN A 174 23.34 13.36 15.23
C GLN A 174 22.55 12.07 15.39
N ASP A 175 21.57 12.05 16.31
CA ASP A 175 20.68 10.91 16.46
C ASP A 175 19.61 10.86 15.33
N PRO A 176 18.98 9.70 15.10
CA PRO A 176 18.01 9.52 14.00
C PRO A 176 16.79 10.44 14.09
N LEU A 177 16.27 10.70 15.31
CA LEU A 177 15.12 11.57 15.49
C LEU A 177 15.46 13.04 15.20
N SER A 178 16.61 13.51 15.68
CA SER A 178 17.10 14.86 15.39
C SER A 178 17.32 15.07 13.89
N SER A 179 17.92 14.09 13.22
CA SER A 179 18.10 14.10 11.76
C SER A 179 16.76 14.14 11.02
N CYS A 180 15.81 13.33 11.44
CA CYS A 180 14.46 13.31 10.89
C CYS A 180 13.75 14.66 11.07
N CYS A 181 13.78 15.24 12.28
CA CYS A 181 13.17 16.55 12.55
C CYS A 181 13.80 17.67 11.71
N GLU A 182 15.11 17.64 11.55
CA GLU A 182 15.82 18.64 10.74
C GLU A 182 15.45 18.53 9.27
N LEU A 183 15.45 17.33 8.69
CA LEU A 183 15.06 17.10 7.31
C LEU A 183 13.60 17.49 7.09
N LEU A 184 12.67 17.05 7.94
CA LEU A 184 11.26 17.44 7.85
C LEU A 184 11.07 18.96 7.92
N ALA A 185 11.85 19.67 8.72
CA ALA A 185 11.77 21.12 8.81
C ALA A 185 12.33 21.84 7.57
N ARG A 186 13.41 21.31 6.93
CA ARG A 186 13.97 21.86 5.69
C ARG A 186 13.08 21.62 4.49
N GLU A 187 12.55 20.42 4.39
CA GLU A 187 11.70 19.94 3.30
C GLU A 187 10.21 20.35 3.46
N HIS A 188 9.88 21.16 4.47
CA HIS A 188 8.49 21.52 4.79
C HIS A 188 7.56 20.31 4.85
N GLY A 189 8.04 19.20 5.42
CA GLY A 189 7.30 17.95 5.56
C GLY A 189 7.14 17.14 4.27
N GLN A 190 7.67 17.60 3.14
CA GLN A 190 7.50 16.96 1.83
C GLN A 190 8.53 15.86 1.58
N ILE A 191 8.60 14.89 2.46
CA ILE A 191 9.48 13.72 2.35
C ILE A 191 8.63 12.48 2.25
N THR A 192 8.91 11.63 1.25
CA THR A 192 8.38 10.27 1.20
C THR A 192 9.40 9.27 1.72
N MET A 193 8.89 8.18 2.27
CA MET A 193 9.71 7.08 2.78
C MET A 193 9.22 5.73 2.28
N ILE A 194 10.11 4.74 2.32
CA ILE A 194 9.82 3.31 2.27
C ILE A 194 10.14 2.75 3.65
N ASP A 195 9.20 1.99 4.23
CA ASP A 195 9.30 1.46 5.59
C ASP A 195 9.09 -0.07 5.58
N PHE A 196 10.11 -0.82 6.00
CA PHE A 196 10.11 -2.29 6.06
C PHE A 196 9.45 -2.77 7.36
N MET A 197 8.14 -2.97 7.34
CA MET A 197 7.33 -3.20 8.55
C MET A 197 6.44 -4.44 8.53
N ALA A 198 6.36 -5.17 7.42
CA ALA A 198 5.52 -6.36 7.28
C ALA A 198 6.35 -7.63 7.08
N SER A 199 5.79 -8.80 7.43
CA SER A 199 6.42 -10.09 7.17
C SER A 199 5.86 -10.75 5.92
N GLU A 200 6.72 -11.47 5.20
CA GLU A 200 6.31 -12.23 4.02
C GLU A 200 5.38 -13.39 4.39
N GLU A 201 5.53 -13.99 5.57
CA GLU A 201 4.63 -15.05 6.05
C GLU A 201 3.20 -14.55 6.25
N ASP A 202 3.04 -13.35 6.80
CA ASP A 202 1.74 -12.71 6.95
C ASP A 202 1.13 -12.35 5.59
N ILE A 203 1.93 -11.87 4.65
CA ILE A 203 1.50 -11.64 3.26
C ILE A 203 1.00 -12.94 2.64
N CYS A 204 1.75 -14.04 2.77
CA CYS A 204 1.33 -15.36 2.31
C CYS A 204 0.00 -15.81 2.93
N ALA A 205 -0.19 -15.58 4.23
CA ALA A 205 -1.43 -15.92 4.93
C ALA A 205 -2.62 -15.13 4.38
N ILE A 206 -2.46 -13.82 4.18
CA ILE A 206 -3.50 -12.96 3.59
C ILE A 206 -3.78 -13.38 2.15
N LEU A 207 -2.75 -13.61 1.34
CA LEU A 207 -2.90 -14.06 -0.05
C LEU A 207 -3.66 -15.39 -0.18
N ARG A 208 -3.51 -16.32 0.79
CA ARG A 208 -4.26 -17.59 0.80
C ARG A 208 -5.72 -17.44 1.20
N SER A 209 -6.08 -16.39 1.93
CA SER A 209 -7.45 -16.17 2.35
C SER A 209 -8.38 -15.94 1.14
N PRO A 210 -9.54 -16.59 1.06
CA PRO A 210 -10.53 -16.35 0.00
C PRO A 210 -11.13 -14.94 0.06
N LEU A 211 -10.99 -14.25 1.20
CA LEU A 211 -11.53 -12.91 1.42
C LEU A 211 -10.64 -11.80 0.86
N SER A 212 -9.41 -12.12 0.46
CA SER A 212 -8.47 -11.11 -0.01
C SER A 212 -8.48 -10.96 -1.53
N CYS A 213 -8.18 -9.74 -1.99
CA CYS A 213 -7.72 -9.47 -3.35
C CYS A 213 -6.35 -8.79 -3.32
N VAL A 214 -5.75 -8.60 -4.50
CA VAL A 214 -4.43 -7.98 -4.63
C VAL A 214 -4.57 -6.58 -5.19
N ILE A 215 -3.88 -5.64 -4.56
CA ILE A 215 -3.75 -4.24 -4.99
C ILE A 215 -2.28 -3.91 -5.21
N SER A 216 -2.00 -2.79 -5.86
CA SER A 216 -0.66 -2.21 -5.91
C SER A 216 -0.41 -1.22 -4.77
N ASP A 217 -1.44 -0.54 -4.30
CA ASP A 217 -1.33 0.59 -3.36
C ASP A 217 -0.30 1.64 -3.84
N ALA A 218 -0.16 1.75 -5.19
CA ALA A 218 0.86 2.57 -5.82
C ALA A 218 0.54 4.05 -5.68
N THR A 219 1.55 4.81 -5.26
CA THR A 219 1.55 6.27 -5.29
C THR A 219 2.55 6.73 -6.35
N TYR A 220 2.25 7.83 -7.02
CA TYR A 220 3.08 8.36 -8.10
C TYR A 220 3.58 9.76 -7.71
N PRO A 221 4.62 9.88 -6.88
CA PRO A 221 5.25 11.16 -6.64
C PRO A 221 5.84 11.70 -7.95
N THR A 222 5.84 13.01 -8.10
CA THR A 222 6.38 13.67 -9.30
C THR A 222 7.90 13.62 -9.35
N GLU A 223 8.53 13.44 -8.21
CA GLU A 223 9.99 13.44 -8.03
C GLU A 223 10.38 12.36 -7.04
N GLY A 224 11.66 11.95 -7.08
CA GLY A 224 12.24 10.98 -6.16
C GLY A 224 12.12 9.53 -6.59
N GLN A 225 12.46 8.65 -5.67
CA GLN A 225 12.50 7.21 -5.89
C GLN A 225 11.14 6.57 -5.54
N LEU A 226 10.58 5.84 -6.51
CA LEU A 226 9.30 5.14 -6.31
C LEU A 226 9.48 3.86 -5.50
N HIS A 227 8.39 3.36 -4.94
CA HIS A 227 8.33 1.98 -4.47
C HIS A 227 8.22 1.03 -5.67
N PRO A 228 8.91 -0.13 -5.72
CA PRO A 228 8.86 -1.07 -6.86
C PRO A 228 7.45 -1.57 -7.18
N ARG A 229 6.52 -1.54 -6.22
CA ARG A 229 5.10 -1.92 -6.44
C ARG A 229 4.40 -1.11 -7.53
N VAL A 230 4.94 0.06 -7.91
CA VAL A 230 4.41 0.88 -9.00
C VAL A 230 4.54 0.18 -10.36
N CYS A 231 5.69 -0.44 -10.63
CA CYS A 231 5.96 -1.10 -11.91
C CYS A 231 5.95 -2.63 -11.82
N GLY A 232 6.27 -3.21 -10.66
CA GLY A 232 6.49 -4.65 -10.49
C GLY A 232 5.35 -5.43 -9.84
N ASN A 233 4.35 -4.78 -9.24
CA ASN A 233 3.37 -5.41 -8.35
C ASN A 233 2.78 -6.75 -8.85
N VAL A 234 2.23 -6.76 -10.07
CA VAL A 234 1.60 -7.95 -10.66
C VAL A 234 2.65 -9.02 -10.96
N THR A 235 3.78 -8.61 -11.52
CA THR A 235 4.86 -9.53 -11.88
C THR A 235 5.51 -10.13 -10.63
N HIS A 236 5.73 -9.34 -9.59
CA HIS A 236 6.24 -9.81 -8.30
C HIS A 236 5.31 -10.86 -7.67
N LEU A 237 4.00 -10.63 -7.66
CA LEU A 237 3.05 -11.63 -7.20
C LEU A 237 3.20 -12.95 -7.97
N LEU A 238 3.19 -12.87 -9.31
CA LEU A 238 3.17 -14.05 -10.18
C LEU A 238 4.52 -14.78 -10.18
N GLU A 239 5.63 -14.05 -10.17
CA GLU A 239 6.98 -14.62 -10.11
C GLU A 239 7.26 -15.19 -8.73
N HIS A 240 7.29 -14.34 -7.71
CA HIS A 240 7.75 -14.70 -6.37
C HIS A 240 6.75 -15.58 -5.62
N PHE A 241 5.48 -15.15 -5.50
CA PHE A 241 4.51 -15.88 -4.67
C PHE A 241 3.86 -17.08 -5.38
N VAL A 242 3.74 -17.05 -6.72
CA VAL A 242 3.16 -18.17 -7.47
C VAL A 242 4.23 -19.14 -7.96
N ARG A 243 5.16 -18.68 -8.80
CA ARG A 243 6.15 -19.55 -9.45
C ARG A 243 7.19 -20.10 -8.46
N GLU A 244 7.79 -19.24 -7.64
CA GLU A 244 8.89 -19.62 -6.75
C GLU A 244 8.39 -20.21 -5.42
N LYS A 245 7.60 -19.43 -4.68
CA LYS A 245 7.12 -19.80 -3.34
C LYS A 245 5.95 -20.80 -3.36
N LYS A 246 5.21 -20.89 -4.47
CA LYS A 246 4.01 -21.74 -4.58
C LYS A 246 2.99 -21.46 -3.47
N ALA A 247 2.91 -20.20 -3.06
CA ALA A 247 1.96 -19.75 -2.04
C ALA A 247 0.51 -19.78 -2.54
N LEU A 248 0.31 -19.61 -3.87
CA LEU A 248 -0.95 -19.66 -4.60
C LEU A 248 -0.79 -20.51 -5.87
N SER A 249 -1.90 -21.06 -6.39
CA SER A 249 -1.94 -21.52 -7.78
C SER A 249 -2.05 -20.32 -8.74
N TRP A 250 -1.76 -20.57 -10.04
CA TRP A 250 -1.93 -19.55 -11.08
C TRP A 250 -3.37 -19.03 -11.16
N GLU A 251 -4.35 -19.94 -11.09
CA GLU A 251 -5.78 -19.63 -11.13
C GLU A 251 -6.20 -18.77 -9.93
N GLN A 252 -5.71 -19.11 -8.74
CA GLN A 252 -5.97 -18.33 -7.53
C GLN A 252 -5.39 -16.91 -7.64
N ALA A 253 -4.15 -16.77 -8.10
CA ALA A 253 -3.51 -15.47 -8.26
C ALA A 253 -4.23 -14.61 -9.32
N VAL A 254 -4.55 -15.19 -10.49
CA VAL A 254 -5.31 -14.49 -11.53
C VAL A 254 -6.67 -14.06 -11.01
N HIS A 255 -7.40 -14.93 -10.30
CA HIS A 255 -8.69 -14.57 -9.71
C HIS A 255 -8.57 -13.39 -8.73
N LYS A 256 -7.53 -13.37 -7.88
CA LYS A 256 -7.26 -12.28 -6.91
C LYS A 256 -6.87 -10.96 -7.57
N LEU A 257 -6.34 -10.99 -8.78
CA LEU A 257 -5.99 -9.82 -9.58
C LEU A 257 -7.14 -9.31 -10.45
N THR A 258 -8.17 -10.12 -10.70
CA THR A 258 -9.19 -9.84 -11.73
C THR A 258 -10.62 -10.05 -11.21
N GLY A 259 -11.10 -11.29 -11.13
CA GLY A 259 -12.47 -11.62 -10.76
C GLY A 259 -12.84 -11.16 -9.35
N ARG A 260 -11.94 -11.35 -8.37
CA ARG A 260 -12.21 -10.97 -6.99
C ARG A 260 -12.35 -9.45 -6.81
N PRO A 261 -11.42 -8.57 -7.26
CA PRO A 261 -11.62 -7.13 -7.17
C PRO A 261 -12.82 -6.63 -7.98
N ALA A 262 -13.11 -7.24 -9.15
CA ALA A 262 -14.32 -6.90 -9.89
C ALA A 262 -15.59 -7.20 -9.10
N GLN A 263 -15.64 -8.33 -8.39
CA GLN A 263 -16.75 -8.70 -7.50
C GLN A 263 -16.90 -7.72 -6.34
N VAL A 264 -15.80 -7.38 -5.65
CA VAL A 264 -15.79 -6.43 -4.52
C VAL A 264 -16.30 -5.06 -4.97
N LEU A 265 -15.87 -4.61 -6.14
CA LEU A 265 -16.26 -3.32 -6.71
C LEU A 265 -17.63 -3.35 -7.41
N GLY A 266 -18.24 -4.52 -7.60
CA GLY A 266 -19.52 -4.66 -8.30
C GLY A 266 -19.45 -4.40 -9.80
N LEU A 267 -18.31 -4.72 -10.45
CA LEU A 267 -18.09 -4.54 -11.88
C LEU A 267 -18.58 -5.77 -12.65
N THR A 268 -19.69 -5.65 -13.38
CA THR A 268 -20.36 -6.80 -14.02
C THR A 268 -19.69 -7.27 -15.32
N GLY A 269 -19.01 -6.37 -16.04
CA GLY A 269 -18.37 -6.67 -17.34
C GLY A 269 -16.85 -6.90 -17.25
N LYS A 270 -16.29 -7.06 -16.04
CA LYS A 270 -14.84 -7.10 -15.83
C LYS A 270 -14.40 -8.37 -15.08
N GLY A 271 -13.11 -8.68 -15.18
CA GLY A 271 -12.43 -9.68 -14.36
C GLY A 271 -12.65 -11.14 -14.78
N ARG A 272 -13.21 -11.40 -15.95
CA ARG A 272 -13.45 -12.75 -16.50
C ARG A 272 -13.45 -12.76 -18.03
N LEU A 273 -13.13 -13.92 -18.61
CA LEU A 273 -13.14 -14.15 -20.05
C LEU A 273 -14.46 -14.84 -20.43
N GLU A 274 -15.51 -14.07 -20.70
CA GLU A 274 -16.83 -14.54 -21.12
C GLU A 274 -17.37 -13.65 -22.23
N ALA A 275 -18.20 -14.23 -23.08
CA ALA A 275 -18.89 -13.46 -24.13
C ALA A 275 -19.76 -12.36 -23.52
N GLY A 276 -19.61 -11.13 -24.01
CA GLY A 276 -20.31 -9.95 -23.49
C GLY A 276 -19.55 -9.17 -22.41
N CYS A 277 -18.41 -9.68 -21.96
CA CYS A 277 -17.51 -8.91 -21.09
C CYS A 277 -16.56 -8.01 -21.90
N ASP A 278 -16.01 -6.98 -21.24
CA ASP A 278 -15.00 -6.12 -21.84
C ASP A 278 -13.74 -6.93 -22.20
N ALA A 279 -13.19 -6.69 -23.38
CA ALA A 279 -11.98 -7.38 -23.84
C ALA A 279 -10.71 -6.74 -23.25
N ASP A 280 -10.58 -6.81 -21.91
CA ASP A 280 -9.37 -6.46 -21.18
C ASP A 280 -8.60 -7.75 -20.90
N VAL A 281 -7.60 -8.07 -21.71
CA VAL A 281 -6.92 -9.36 -21.71
C VAL A 281 -5.41 -9.20 -21.62
N CYS A 282 -4.79 -9.96 -20.73
CA CYS A 282 -3.33 -10.09 -20.64
C CYS A 282 -2.90 -11.50 -21.07
N MET A 283 -1.87 -11.58 -21.89
CA MET A 283 -1.24 -12.84 -22.27
C MET A 283 0.23 -12.82 -21.89
N PHE A 284 0.67 -13.84 -21.17
CA PHE A 284 2.05 -13.98 -20.73
C PHE A 284 2.46 -15.45 -20.65
N ALA A 285 3.77 -15.69 -20.70
CA ALA A 285 4.35 -17.01 -20.47
C ALA A 285 4.87 -17.07 -19.02
N PRO A 286 4.34 -17.98 -18.18
CA PRO A 286 4.73 -18.06 -16.76
C PRO A 286 6.22 -18.22 -16.52
N GLU A 287 6.93 -18.92 -17.42
CA GLU A 287 8.35 -19.28 -17.27
C GLU A 287 9.29 -18.09 -17.47
N VAL A 288 8.86 -17.11 -18.31
CA VAL A 288 9.69 -15.93 -18.67
C VAL A 288 9.20 -14.63 -18.02
N LEU A 289 8.13 -14.74 -17.23
CA LEU A 289 7.64 -13.57 -16.48
C LEU A 289 8.66 -13.18 -15.42
N HIS A 290 9.10 -11.93 -15.43
CA HIS A 290 10.15 -11.45 -14.54
C HIS A 290 9.93 -10.02 -14.09
N GLU A 291 9.97 -9.81 -12.76
CA GLU A 291 10.03 -8.49 -12.15
C GLU A 291 11.43 -7.91 -12.31
N ARG A 292 11.51 -6.68 -12.79
CA ARG A 292 12.76 -5.93 -12.88
C ARG A 292 12.83 -4.75 -11.91
N ALA A 293 11.67 -4.34 -11.40
CA ALA A 293 11.61 -3.24 -10.45
C ALA A 293 12.23 -3.65 -9.12
N THR A 294 13.16 -2.86 -8.62
CA THR A 294 13.81 -3.03 -7.32
C THR A 294 13.65 -1.78 -6.47
N TYR A 295 13.99 -1.84 -5.20
CA TYR A 295 13.98 -0.64 -4.34
C TYR A 295 15.00 0.42 -4.76
N THR A 296 16.06 0.02 -5.47
CA THR A 296 17.08 0.93 -6.02
C THR A 296 16.77 1.38 -7.44
N GLU A 297 16.11 0.54 -8.24
CA GLU A 297 15.71 0.81 -9.63
C GLU A 297 14.22 0.51 -9.85
N PRO A 298 13.31 1.29 -9.23
CA PRO A 298 11.88 0.95 -9.19
C PRO A 298 11.13 1.16 -10.50
N GLN A 299 11.66 1.95 -11.42
CA GLN A 299 11.00 2.30 -12.70
C GLN A 299 11.32 1.32 -13.84
N GLN A 300 11.73 0.10 -13.50
CA GLN A 300 11.98 -0.93 -14.50
C GLN A 300 10.70 -1.59 -14.98
N THR A 301 10.51 -1.68 -16.29
CA THR A 301 9.39 -2.37 -16.89
C THR A 301 9.57 -3.89 -16.74
N SER A 302 8.53 -4.57 -16.24
CA SER A 302 8.50 -6.03 -16.15
C SER A 302 8.68 -6.71 -17.51
N GLN A 303 9.20 -7.94 -17.50
CA GLN A 303 9.37 -8.78 -18.70
C GLN A 303 8.35 -9.93 -18.74
N GLY A 304 8.13 -10.50 -19.93
CA GLY A 304 7.34 -11.71 -20.12
C GLY A 304 5.86 -11.46 -20.48
N MET A 305 5.39 -10.20 -20.51
CA MET A 305 4.08 -9.87 -21.07
C MET A 305 4.14 -9.84 -22.59
N SER A 306 3.40 -10.75 -23.25
CA SER A 306 3.35 -10.86 -24.71
C SER A 306 2.34 -9.91 -25.32
N LEU A 307 1.15 -9.79 -24.70
CA LEU A 307 0.05 -8.99 -25.20
C LEU A 307 -0.76 -8.40 -24.05
N VAL A 308 -1.19 -7.16 -24.19
CA VAL A 308 -2.22 -6.55 -23.34
C VAL A 308 -3.26 -5.89 -24.23
N LEU A 309 -4.50 -6.32 -24.10
CA LEU A 309 -5.66 -5.67 -24.68
C LEU A 309 -6.36 -4.81 -23.63
N VAL A 310 -6.80 -3.63 -24.03
CA VAL A 310 -7.67 -2.74 -23.25
C VAL A 310 -8.86 -2.36 -24.12
N ALA A 311 -10.06 -2.74 -23.71
CA ALA A 311 -11.28 -2.56 -24.48
C ALA A 311 -11.19 -3.13 -25.92
N GLY A 312 -10.43 -4.21 -26.11
CA GLY A 312 -10.22 -4.87 -27.40
C GLY A 312 -9.08 -4.30 -28.25
N GLU A 313 -8.49 -3.18 -27.85
CA GLU A 313 -7.36 -2.55 -28.54
C GLU A 313 -6.02 -3.02 -27.98
N ILE A 314 -5.03 -3.23 -28.83
CA ILE A 314 -3.69 -3.70 -28.43
C ILE A 314 -2.92 -2.53 -27.77
N ALA A 315 -2.84 -2.52 -26.45
CA ALA A 315 -2.11 -1.52 -25.68
C ALA A 315 -0.62 -1.86 -25.50
N LEU A 316 -0.28 -3.18 -25.47
CA LEU A 316 1.09 -3.67 -25.42
C LEU A 316 1.22 -4.93 -26.30
N GLU A 317 2.28 -5.00 -27.09
CA GLU A 317 2.62 -6.14 -27.92
C GLU A 317 4.11 -6.45 -27.81
N ASN A 318 4.47 -7.73 -27.62
CA ASN A 318 5.85 -8.19 -27.47
C ASN A 318 6.67 -7.39 -26.45
N GLY A 319 6.05 -7.05 -25.32
CA GLY A 319 6.66 -6.29 -24.23
C GLY A 319 6.80 -4.79 -24.49
N LYS A 320 6.29 -4.27 -25.60
CA LYS A 320 6.38 -2.84 -25.96
C LYS A 320 5.01 -2.18 -25.99
N PRO A 321 4.84 -1.01 -25.33
CA PRO A 321 3.63 -0.22 -25.47
C PRO A 321 3.42 0.23 -26.91
N THR A 322 2.17 0.14 -27.41
CA THR A 322 1.80 0.60 -28.77
C THR A 322 1.52 2.09 -28.86
N GLY A 323 1.36 2.76 -27.72
CA GLY A 323 0.93 4.16 -27.64
C GLY A 323 -0.60 4.35 -27.70
N ILE A 324 -1.38 3.28 -27.85
CA ILE A 324 -2.85 3.35 -27.85
C ILE A 324 -3.35 3.59 -26.42
N CYS A 325 -4.23 4.58 -26.25
CA CYS A 325 -4.88 4.94 -24.98
C CYS A 325 -6.38 4.57 -25.07
N ALA A 326 -6.70 3.27 -25.03
CA ALA A 326 -8.06 2.76 -25.10
C ALA A 326 -8.79 2.70 -23.74
N GLY A 327 -8.07 3.02 -22.66
CA GLY A 327 -8.62 3.03 -21.30
C GLY A 327 -9.71 4.08 -21.12
N ARG A 328 -10.72 3.75 -20.31
CA ARG A 328 -11.79 4.66 -19.92
C ARG A 328 -12.06 4.60 -18.42
N ALA A 329 -12.60 5.67 -17.86
CA ALA A 329 -13.07 5.67 -16.49
C ALA A 329 -14.24 4.68 -16.34
N VAL A 330 -14.08 3.72 -15.42
CA VAL A 330 -15.14 2.76 -15.10
C VAL A 330 -16.07 3.39 -14.09
N ARG A 331 -17.36 3.39 -14.38
CA ARG A 331 -18.42 3.88 -13.48
C ARG A 331 -19.39 2.74 -13.20
N ARG A 332 -19.98 2.74 -12.02
CA ARG A 332 -21.11 1.88 -11.65
C ARG A 332 -22.40 2.37 -12.27
#